data_c338a2979aec829f2557e2b985865014
#
_entry.id   c338a2979aec829f2557e2b985865014
#
_cell.length_a   1.000
_cell.length_b   1.000
_cell.length_c   1.000
_cell.angle_alpha   90.00
_cell.angle_beta   90.00
_cell.angle_gamma   90.00
#
_symmetry.space_group_name_H-M   'P 1'
#
loop_
_entity.id
_entity.type
_entity.pdbx_description
1 polymer ?
#
loop_
_entity_poly.entity_id
_entity_poly.type
_entity_poly.pdbx_seq_one_letter_code
_entity_poly.pdbx_strand_id
1 'polypeptide(L)'
;MIRMFLAERKSWVIFFAACQLLLLFIAWLDPQIALSSVLYIVFLETIAFLLFLFFRARKEAKFYQSLLEWGGDLDTRDIARPGTLFEQIVHQAVQAQAEHLRAETDRNASTVQEEQDELTAWVHEVKTPMTAMQLIIDRLQDEEAKVSLNYEWLRIHHLLDKQLHEKRISNMENDVYMENVDLKRLIYQEIKAIQPWCIQKGIGFDISSGVPAIVTDAKWLSFILRQLLVNAVQYSCGTDISISGKMADGRFHLSVADRGCGIDPKDLPRIFEKGFTSSDRSQNRGATGLGLYLAKRAAEKLNIVLAVQSVPGAGSTFTLIFPERNGLQQITGM
;
A
#
# COMPACT_ATOMS: atom_id res chain seq x y z
N MET A 1 9.69 34.31 15.00
CA MET A 1 8.49 35.13 14.72
C MET A 1 8.75 36.64 14.72
N ILE A 2 9.17 37.28 15.83
CA ILE A 2 9.41 38.75 15.89
C ILE A 2 10.39 39.21 14.80
N ARG A 3 11.46 38.44 14.52
CA ARG A 3 12.42 38.76 13.45
C ARG A 3 11.80 38.73 12.06
N MET A 4 10.89 37.80 11.76
CA MET A 4 10.18 37.73 10.48
C MET A 4 9.21 38.90 10.32
N PHE A 5 8.45 39.21 11.38
CA PHE A 5 7.55 40.37 11.41
C PHE A 5 8.30 41.71 11.15
N LEU A 6 9.42 41.91 11.84
CA LEU A 6 10.27 43.13 11.66
C LEU A 6 10.92 43.17 10.27
N ALA A 7 11.31 42.00 9.71
CA ALA A 7 11.91 41.93 8.39
C ALA A 7 10.92 42.30 7.28
N GLU A 8 9.66 41.90 7.41
CA GLU A 8 8.60 42.21 6.46
C GLU A 8 8.20 43.70 6.49
N ARG A 9 8.36 44.33 7.67
CA ARG A 9 7.97 45.73 7.90
C ARG A 9 9.12 46.70 8.04
N LYS A 10 10.26 46.38 7.40
CA LYS A 10 11.43 47.26 7.32
C LYS A 10 11.08 48.69 6.83
N SER A 11 10.15 48.77 5.88
CA SER A 11 9.70 50.03 5.31
C SER A 11 9.08 50.96 6.37
N TRP A 12 8.33 50.45 7.33
CA TRP A 12 7.71 51.23 8.41
C TRP A 12 8.77 51.76 9.37
N VAL A 13 9.71 50.89 9.74
CA VAL A 13 10.83 51.27 10.64
C VAL A 13 11.71 52.34 9.97
N ILE A 14 12.02 52.13 8.70
CA ILE A 14 12.84 53.11 7.90
C ILE A 14 12.10 54.44 7.78
N PHE A 15 10.80 54.42 7.44
CA PHE A 15 9.98 55.61 7.33
C PHE A 15 9.89 56.36 8.65
N PHE A 16 9.66 55.68 9.77
CA PHE A 16 9.64 56.27 11.09
C PHE A 16 11.01 56.93 11.45
N ALA A 17 12.10 56.18 11.22
CA ALA A 17 13.46 56.73 11.45
C ALA A 17 13.75 57.94 10.58
N ALA A 18 13.32 57.98 9.32
CA ALA A 18 13.46 59.12 8.43
C ALA A 18 12.67 60.33 8.95
N CYS A 19 11.43 60.12 9.45
CA CYS A 19 10.65 61.22 10.08
C CYS A 19 11.34 61.79 11.31
N GLN A 20 11.92 60.92 12.16
CA GLN A 20 12.66 61.36 13.35
C GLN A 20 13.91 62.19 13.00
N LEU A 21 14.67 61.72 11.98
CA LEU A 21 15.83 62.46 11.48
C LEU A 21 15.45 63.84 10.90
N LEU A 22 14.30 63.90 10.17
CA LEU A 22 13.78 65.14 9.64
C LEU A 22 13.41 66.13 10.76
N LEU A 23 12.74 65.68 11.83
CA LEU A 23 12.40 66.51 12.98
C LEU A 23 13.67 67.09 13.67
N LEU A 24 14.67 66.24 13.87
CA LEU A 24 15.97 66.68 14.46
C LEU A 24 16.70 67.67 13.54
N PHE A 25 16.64 67.46 12.23
CA PHE A 25 17.23 68.32 11.25
C PHE A 25 16.56 69.72 11.22
N ILE A 26 15.21 69.78 11.32
CA ILE A 26 14.46 71.04 11.43
C ILE A 26 14.86 71.80 12.72
N ALA A 27 14.95 71.12 13.86
CA ALA A 27 15.36 71.69 15.13
C ALA A 27 16.81 72.21 15.14
N TRP A 28 17.68 71.61 14.31
CA TRP A 28 19.05 72.07 14.13
C TRP A 28 19.15 73.35 13.25
N LEU A 29 18.25 73.45 12.26
CA LEU A 29 18.20 74.59 11.33
C LEU A 29 17.59 75.84 11.96
N ASP A 30 16.64 75.73 12.86
CA ASP A 30 15.94 76.82 13.52
C ASP A 30 16.33 76.97 15.01
N PRO A 31 17.22 78.00 15.31
CA PRO A 31 17.66 78.23 16.68
C PRO A 31 16.57 78.66 17.63
N GLN A 32 15.37 79.04 17.15
CA GLN A 32 14.22 79.32 18.03
C GLN A 32 13.54 78.11 18.62
N ILE A 33 13.79 76.94 18.05
CA ILE A 33 13.23 75.66 18.53
C ILE A 33 14.16 75.09 19.60
N ALA A 34 13.67 74.98 20.84
CA ALA A 34 14.42 74.37 21.93
C ALA A 34 14.67 72.88 21.65
N LEU A 35 15.92 72.47 21.44
CA LEU A 35 16.33 71.10 21.16
C LEU A 35 15.79 70.09 22.20
N SER A 36 15.71 70.51 23.49
CA SER A 36 15.18 69.70 24.56
C SER A 36 13.71 69.34 24.38
N SER A 37 12.89 70.27 23.84
CA SER A 37 11.48 69.99 23.53
C SER A 37 11.29 69.01 22.39
N VAL A 38 12.16 69.13 21.35
CA VAL A 38 12.13 68.18 20.22
C VAL A 38 12.59 66.78 20.63
N LEU A 39 13.64 66.68 21.44
CA LEU A 39 14.09 65.40 21.97
C LEU A 39 13.01 64.71 22.84
N TYR A 40 12.23 65.51 23.60
CA TYR A 40 11.08 64.96 24.35
C TYR A 40 9.98 64.39 23.41
N ILE A 41 9.66 65.10 22.32
CA ILE A 41 8.68 64.64 21.33
C ILE A 41 9.20 63.36 20.68
N VAL A 42 10.44 63.32 20.18
CA VAL A 42 11.08 62.14 19.59
C VAL A 42 11.03 60.92 20.52
N PHE A 43 11.29 61.15 21.82
CA PHE A 43 11.20 60.09 22.83
C PHE A 43 9.77 59.53 22.97
N LEU A 44 8.77 60.40 23.06
CA LEU A 44 7.37 60.05 23.20
C LEU A 44 6.82 59.30 21.98
N GLU A 45 7.14 59.79 20.79
CA GLU A 45 6.80 59.14 19.50
C GLU A 45 7.46 57.77 19.37
N THR A 46 8.72 57.63 19.82
CA THR A 46 9.41 56.32 19.80
C THR A 46 8.70 55.32 20.72
N ILE A 47 8.29 55.71 21.90
CA ILE A 47 7.54 54.84 22.80
C ILE A 47 6.19 54.45 22.17
N ALA A 48 5.45 55.43 21.61
CA ALA A 48 4.19 55.17 20.95
C ALA A 48 4.33 54.22 19.78
N PHE A 49 5.38 54.37 18.93
CA PHE A 49 5.66 53.48 17.83
C PHE A 49 6.04 52.07 18.28
N LEU A 50 6.84 51.91 19.35
CA LEU A 50 7.17 50.59 19.91
C LEU A 50 5.92 49.88 20.46
N LEU A 51 5.05 50.60 21.15
CA LEU A 51 3.78 50.06 21.64
C LEU A 51 2.88 49.62 20.44
N PHE A 52 2.79 50.45 19.41
CA PHE A 52 2.04 50.12 18.21
C PHE A 52 2.58 48.82 17.56
N LEU A 53 3.89 48.71 17.37
CA LEU A 53 4.53 47.52 16.82
C LEU A 53 4.26 46.28 17.69
N PHE A 54 4.33 46.44 19.01
CA PHE A 54 4.08 45.35 19.94
C PHE A 54 2.66 44.81 19.87
N PHE A 55 1.65 45.67 19.88
CA PHE A 55 0.25 45.25 19.77
C PHE A 55 -0.05 44.64 18.40
N ARG A 56 0.54 45.21 17.37
CA ARG A 56 0.36 44.74 15.99
C ARG A 56 0.99 43.36 15.78
N ALA A 57 2.21 43.17 16.28
CA ALA A 57 2.92 41.89 16.22
C ALA A 57 2.15 40.79 16.96
N ARG A 58 1.58 41.07 18.14
CA ARG A 58 0.78 40.11 18.87
C ARG A 58 -0.53 39.71 18.14
N LYS A 59 -1.15 40.65 17.44
CA LYS A 59 -2.37 40.39 16.72
C LYS A 59 -2.15 39.48 15.50
N GLU A 60 -1.09 39.73 14.74
CA GLU A 60 -0.76 38.98 13.53
C GLU A 60 -0.07 37.64 13.84
N ALA A 61 0.69 37.56 14.94
CA ALA A 61 1.46 36.35 15.31
C ALA A 61 0.61 35.08 15.44
N LYS A 62 -0.63 35.19 15.93
CA LYS A 62 -1.51 34.03 16.12
C LYS A 62 -1.89 33.37 14.80
N PHE A 63 -2.20 34.13 13.77
CA PHE A 63 -2.55 33.60 12.47
C PHE A 63 -1.35 32.93 11.78
N TYR A 64 -0.21 33.60 11.76
CA TYR A 64 1.01 33.03 11.18
C TYR A 64 1.49 31.79 11.90
N GLN A 65 1.32 31.74 13.24
CA GLN A 65 1.68 30.57 14.02
C GLN A 65 0.79 29.38 13.70
N SER A 66 -0.54 29.57 13.66
CA SER A 66 -1.45 28.49 13.29
C SER A 66 -1.23 27.99 11.86
N LEU A 67 -0.83 28.88 10.94
CA LEU A 67 -0.50 28.51 9.57
C LEU A 67 0.80 27.72 9.46
N LEU A 68 1.81 28.03 10.29
CA LEU A 68 3.09 27.31 10.35
C LEU A 68 2.96 25.95 11.05
N GLU A 69 2.11 25.87 12.07
CA GLU A 69 1.81 24.63 12.79
C GLU A 69 0.86 23.71 12.02
N TRP A 70 0.13 24.27 11.05
CA TRP A 70 -0.70 23.50 10.14
C TRP A 70 0.18 22.59 9.28
N GLY A 71 0.13 21.27 9.56
CA GLY A 71 1.01 20.24 8.94
C GLY A 71 0.68 19.91 7.47
N GLY A 72 -0.15 20.71 6.78
CA GLY A 72 -0.61 20.42 5.43
C GLY A 72 -1.74 19.41 5.38
N ASP A 73 -2.35 19.10 6.53
CA ASP A 73 -3.56 18.28 6.58
C ASP A 73 -4.70 18.93 5.80
N LEU A 74 -5.56 18.10 5.23
CA LEU A 74 -6.74 18.62 4.53
C LEU A 74 -7.70 19.35 5.48
N ASP A 75 -7.54 19.23 6.80
CA ASP A 75 -8.36 19.94 7.80
C ASP A 75 -7.80 21.34 8.09
N THR A 76 -8.55 22.35 7.66
CA THR A 76 -8.22 23.77 7.84
C THR A 76 -8.85 24.39 9.08
N ARG A 77 -9.54 23.61 9.94
CA ARG A 77 -10.24 24.10 11.15
C ARG A 77 -9.30 24.63 12.22
N ASP A 78 -8.08 24.15 12.24
CA ASP A 78 -7.05 24.55 13.21
C ASP A 78 -6.37 25.87 12.87
N ILE A 79 -6.62 26.41 11.64
CA ILE A 79 -6.09 27.71 11.25
C ILE A 79 -6.89 28.82 11.97
N ALA A 80 -6.17 29.71 12.67
CA ALA A 80 -6.77 30.81 13.39
C ALA A 80 -7.58 31.73 12.47
N ARG A 81 -8.69 32.29 13.00
CA ARG A 81 -9.53 33.20 12.23
C ARG A 81 -8.75 34.43 11.75
N PRO A 82 -8.85 34.78 10.46
CA PRO A 82 -8.13 35.90 9.89
C PRO A 82 -8.62 37.25 10.48
N GLY A 83 -7.70 38.11 10.86
CA GLY A 83 -7.98 39.43 11.41
C GLY A 83 -7.74 40.60 10.45
N THR A 84 -7.10 40.32 9.29
CA THR A 84 -6.79 41.33 8.27
C THR A 84 -7.25 40.86 6.89
N LEU A 85 -7.40 41.78 5.93
CA LEU A 85 -7.76 41.46 4.54
C LEU A 85 -6.79 40.49 3.87
N PHE A 86 -5.49 40.68 4.11
CA PHE A 86 -4.46 39.76 3.58
C PHE A 86 -4.58 38.36 4.17
N GLU A 87 -4.77 38.26 5.48
CA GLU A 87 -4.99 36.95 6.14
C GLU A 87 -6.25 36.28 5.62
N GLN A 88 -7.33 37.03 5.29
CA GLN A 88 -8.54 36.50 4.67
C GLN A 88 -8.25 35.91 3.30
N ILE A 89 -7.49 36.59 2.45
CA ILE A 89 -7.12 36.10 1.12
C ILE A 89 -6.31 34.81 1.24
N VAL A 90 -5.31 34.78 2.14
CA VAL A 90 -4.49 33.58 2.37
C VAL A 90 -5.35 32.43 2.90
N HIS A 91 -6.21 32.69 3.88
CA HIS A 91 -7.10 31.69 4.45
C HIS A 91 -8.06 31.11 3.39
N GLN A 92 -8.68 31.94 2.56
CA GLN A 92 -9.52 31.50 1.44
C GLN A 92 -8.74 30.69 0.40
N ALA A 93 -7.53 31.09 0.05
CA ALA A 93 -6.71 30.36 -0.89
C ALA A 93 -6.33 28.95 -0.36
N VAL A 94 -5.96 28.86 0.93
CA VAL A 94 -5.65 27.60 1.58
C VAL A 94 -6.88 26.70 1.69
N GLN A 95 -8.05 27.25 2.06
CA GLN A 95 -9.30 26.51 2.08
C GLN A 95 -9.69 25.97 0.70
N ALA A 96 -9.65 26.81 -0.32
CA ALA A 96 -9.97 26.39 -1.69
C ALA A 96 -9.06 25.28 -2.18
N GLN A 97 -7.76 25.37 -1.86
CA GLN A 97 -6.80 24.33 -2.22
C GLN A 97 -7.06 23.01 -1.45
N ALA A 98 -7.37 23.09 -0.16
CA ALA A 98 -7.69 21.91 0.65
C ALA A 98 -9.00 21.24 0.18
N GLU A 99 -10.02 22.01 -0.16
CA GLU A 99 -11.29 21.52 -0.71
C GLU A 99 -11.09 20.87 -2.09
N HIS A 100 -10.26 21.46 -2.95
CA HIS A 100 -9.92 20.88 -4.25
C HIS A 100 -9.22 19.53 -4.09
N LEU A 101 -8.21 19.45 -3.21
CA LEU A 101 -7.48 18.21 -2.95
C LEU A 101 -8.38 17.14 -2.33
N ARG A 102 -9.30 17.50 -1.43
CA ARG A 102 -10.31 16.57 -0.91
C ARG A 102 -11.18 16.01 -2.03
N ALA A 103 -11.75 16.89 -2.83
CA ALA A 103 -12.63 16.50 -3.93
C ALA A 103 -11.91 15.61 -4.95
N GLU A 104 -10.62 15.85 -5.20
CA GLU A 104 -9.79 15.01 -6.06
C GLU A 104 -9.54 13.63 -5.43
N THR A 105 -9.21 13.60 -4.12
CA THR A 105 -9.00 12.35 -3.38
C THR A 105 -10.26 11.50 -3.34
N ASP A 106 -11.42 12.12 -3.06
CA ASP A 106 -12.72 11.45 -3.02
C ASP A 106 -13.12 10.90 -4.40
N ARG A 107 -12.89 11.67 -5.47
CA ARG A 107 -13.13 11.21 -6.85
C ARG A 107 -12.23 10.01 -7.20
N ASN A 108 -10.94 10.09 -6.87
CA ASN A 108 -10.01 8.99 -7.12
C ASN A 108 -10.42 7.73 -6.34
N ALA A 109 -10.84 7.88 -5.08
CA ALA A 109 -11.34 6.77 -4.28
C ALA A 109 -12.61 6.15 -4.88
N SER A 110 -13.58 6.99 -5.31
CA SER A 110 -14.81 6.52 -5.97
C SER A 110 -14.51 5.79 -7.28
N THR A 111 -13.61 6.33 -8.12
CA THR A 111 -13.22 5.69 -9.39
C THR A 111 -12.58 4.32 -9.15
N VAL A 112 -11.66 4.21 -8.17
CA VAL A 112 -11.05 2.92 -7.82
C VAL A 112 -12.10 1.93 -7.32
N GLN A 113 -13.08 2.38 -6.53
CA GLN A 113 -14.16 1.53 -6.05
C GLN A 113 -15.07 1.05 -7.19
N GLU A 114 -15.47 1.95 -8.10
CA GLU A 114 -16.25 1.62 -9.29
C GLU A 114 -15.54 0.57 -10.17
N GLU A 115 -14.26 0.77 -10.46
CA GLU A 115 -13.46 -0.21 -11.21
C GLU A 115 -13.40 -1.59 -10.54
N GLN A 116 -13.38 -1.64 -9.19
CA GLN A 116 -13.40 -2.90 -8.44
C GLN A 116 -14.75 -3.60 -8.52
N ASP A 117 -15.82 -2.83 -8.42
CA ASP A 117 -17.19 -3.35 -8.49
C ASP A 117 -17.50 -3.88 -9.90
N GLU A 118 -17.10 -3.14 -10.95
CA GLU A 118 -17.22 -3.58 -12.34
C GLU A 118 -16.44 -4.88 -12.61
N LEU A 119 -15.19 -4.97 -12.12
CA LEU A 119 -14.41 -6.19 -12.28
C LEU A 119 -15.05 -7.37 -11.55
N THR A 120 -15.57 -7.13 -10.36
CA THR A 120 -16.24 -8.18 -9.57
C THR A 120 -17.49 -8.68 -10.30
N ALA A 121 -18.30 -7.79 -10.85
CA ALA A 121 -19.45 -8.12 -11.66
C ALA A 121 -19.05 -8.91 -12.92
N TRP A 122 -18.04 -8.43 -13.64
CA TRP A 122 -17.52 -9.12 -14.83
C TRP A 122 -17.02 -10.54 -14.54
N VAL A 123 -16.30 -10.75 -13.40
CA VAL A 123 -15.87 -12.09 -13.00
C VAL A 123 -17.06 -13.00 -12.73
N HIS A 124 -18.12 -12.49 -12.11
CA HIS A 124 -19.37 -13.27 -11.92
C HIS A 124 -20.03 -13.65 -13.25
N GLU A 125 -20.08 -12.73 -14.21
CA GLU A 125 -20.61 -12.99 -15.53
C GLU A 125 -19.81 -14.03 -16.32
N VAL A 126 -18.46 -14.01 -16.21
CA VAL A 126 -17.60 -15.01 -16.88
C VAL A 126 -17.66 -16.36 -16.16
N LYS A 127 -17.87 -16.40 -14.85
CA LYS A 127 -17.95 -17.64 -14.07
C LYS A 127 -19.16 -18.50 -14.49
N THR A 128 -20.28 -17.87 -14.87
CA THR A 128 -21.50 -18.57 -15.32
C THR A 128 -21.26 -19.42 -16.58
N PRO A 129 -20.77 -18.88 -17.73
CA PRO A 129 -20.47 -19.70 -18.91
C PRO A 129 -19.35 -20.70 -18.65
N MET A 130 -18.38 -20.38 -17.78
CA MET A 130 -17.35 -21.34 -17.41
C MET A 130 -17.93 -22.55 -16.67
N THR A 131 -18.90 -22.35 -15.78
CA THR A 131 -19.61 -23.45 -15.10
C THR A 131 -20.38 -24.31 -16.12
N ALA A 132 -21.03 -23.66 -17.10
CA ALA A 132 -21.71 -24.37 -18.19
C ALA A 132 -20.72 -25.18 -19.05
N MET A 133 -19.55 -24.62 -19.39
CA MET A 133 -18.49 -25.36 -20.10
C MET A 133 -18.03 -26.58 -19.30
N GLN A 134 -17.82 -26.46 -17.98
CA GLN A 134 -17.44 -27.60 -17.15
C GLN A 134 -18.46 -28.72 -17.21
N LEU A 135 -19.77 -28.39 -17.12
CA LEU A 135 -20.83 -29.37 -17.21
C LEU A 135 -20.89 -30.09 -18.59
N ILE A 136 -20.51 -29.39 -19.66
CA ILE A 136 -20.41 -29.97 -21.00
C ILE A 136 -19.21 -30.92 -21.08
N ILE A 137 -18.06 -30.48 -20.59
CA ILE A 137 -16.82 -31.27 -20.54
C ILE A 137 -17.05 -32.58 -19.74
N ASP A 138 -17.72 -32.48 -18.58
CA ASP A 138 -18.00 -33.65 -17.73
C ASP A 138 -18.85 -34.72 -18.43
N ARG A 139 -19.67 -34.33 -19.41
CA ARG A 139 -20.54 -35.24 -20.19
C ARG A 139 -19.87 -35.84 -21.44
N LEU A 140 -18.66 -35.42 -21.79
CA LEU A 140 -17.93 -35.97 -22.92
C LEU A 140 -17.62 -37.43 -22.68
N GLN A 141 -17.83 -38.25 -23.76
CA GLN A 141 -17.52 -39.68 -23.76
C GLN A 141 -16.06 -39.94 -24.16
N ASP A 142 -15.45 -38.99 -24.86
CA ASP A 142 -14.06 -39.05 -25.30
C ASP A 142 -13.17 -38.58 -24.13
N GLU A 143 -12.51 -39.52 -23.49
CA GLU A 143 -11.66 -39.26 -22.32
C GLU A 143 -10.43 -38.44 -22.68
N GLU A 144 -9.87 -38.57 -23.88
CA GLU A 144 -8.70 -37.79 -24.32
C GLU A 144 -9.08 -36.31 -24.53
N ALA A 145 -10.19 -36.07 -25.25
CA ALA A 145 -10.75 -34.74 -25.44
C ALA A 145 -11.15 -34.11 -24.08
N LYS A 146 -11.75 -34.89 -23.18
CA LYS A 146 -12.16 -34.45 -21.85
C LYS A 146 -10.97 -33.98 -21.00
N VAL A 147 -9.87 -34.74 -20.99
CA VAL A 147 -8.65 -34.37 -20.25
C VAL A 147 -8.06 -33.08 -20.79
N SER A 148 -7.97 -32.97 -22.12
CA SER A 148 -7.43 -31.76 -22.81
C SER A 148 -8.28 -30.52 -22.53
N LEU A 149 -9.60 -30.64 -22.62
CA LEU A 149 -10.51 -29.52 -22.36
C LEU A 149 -10.55 -29.11 -20.90
N ASN A 150 -10.50 -30.08 -19.96
CA ASN A 150 -10.38 -29.79 -18.53
C ASN A 150 -9.09 -29.03 -18.20
N TYR A 151 -7.99 -29.34 -18.89
CA TYR A 151 -6.73 -28.63 -18.73
C TYR A 151 -6.86 -27.14 -19.12
N GLU A 152 -7.41 -26.85 -20.31
CA GLU A 152 -7.57 -25.47 -20.76
C GLU A 152 -8.64 -24.71 -19.94
N TRP A 153 -9.72 -25.39 -19.57
CA TRP A 153 -10.72 -24.81 -18.67
C TRP A 153 -10.13 -24.40 -17.32
N LEU A 154 -9.34 -25.28 -16.72
CA LEU A 154 -8.67 -24.98 -15.45
C LEU A 154 -7.67 -23.83 -15.57
N ARG A 155 -7.00 -23.74 -16.72
CA ARG A 155 -6.08 -22.63 -17.03
C ARG A 155 -6.81 -21.30 -17.09
N ILE A 156 -7.96 -21.23 -17.75
CA ILE A 156 -8.79 -20.02 -17.82
C ILE A 156 -9.30 -19.66 -16.42
N HIS A 157 -9.82 -20.64 -15.67
CA HIS A 157 -10.30 -20.44 -14.31
C HIS A 157 -9.21 -19.88 -13.39
N HIS A 158 -8.00 -20.41 -13.47
CA HIS A 158 -6.85 -19.92 -12.69
C HIS A 158 -6.45 -18.48 -13.07
N LEU A 159 -6.50 -18.12 -14.34
CA LEU A 159 -6.22 -16.76 -14.78
C LEU A 159 -7.26 -15.75 -14.25
N LEU A 160 -8.54 -16.12 -14.26
CA LEU A 160 -9.62 -15.29 -13.72
C LEU A 160 -9.49 -15.12 -12.21
N ASP A 161 -9.27 -16.20 -11.47
CA ASP A 161 -9.05 -16.15 -10.01
C ASP A 161 -7.87 -15.24 -9.66
N LYS A 162 -6.80 -15.29 -10.45
CA LYS A 162 -5.61 -14.47 -10.26
C LYS A 162 -5.91 -12.98 -10.47
N GLN A 163 -6.64 -12.62 -11.53
CA GLN A 163 -7.05 -11.23 -11.77
C GLN A 163 -7.92 -10.69 -10.65
N LEU A 164 -8.85 -11.50 -10.15
CA LEU A 164 -9.70 -11.14 -9.01
C LEU A 164 -8.89 -10.87 -7.75
N HIS A 165 -7.92 -11.75 -7.43
CA HIS A 165 -7.07 -11.58 -6.25
C HIS A 165 -6.10 -10.40 -6.38
N GLU A 166 -5.60 -10.10 -7.59
CA GLU A 166 -4.76 -8.93 -7.82
C GLU A 166 -5.46 -7.63 -7.41
N LYS A 167 -6.73 -7.49 -7.76
CA LYS A 167 -7.53 -6.31 -7.40
C LYS A 167 -7.94 -6.28 -5.92
N ARG A 168 -8.21 -7.43 -5.32
CA ARG A 168 -8.62 -7.51 -3.90
C ARG A 168 -7.46 -7.32 -2.93
N ILE A 169 -6.22 -7.60 -3.34
CA ILE A 169 -5.07 -7.58 -2.44
C ILE A 169 -4.76 -6.18 -1.91
N SER A 170 -5.10 -5.12 -2.66
CA SER A 170 -4.97 -3.72 -2.21
C SER A 170 -5.87 -3.37 -1.03
N ASN A 171 -7.05 -4.00 -0.95
CA ASN A 171 -8.05 -3.78 0.09
C ASN A 171 -8.15 -4.94 1.08
N MET A 172 -7.19 -5.87 1.06
CA MET A 172 -7.19 -7.09 1.87
C MET A 172 -7.29 -6.83 3.37
N GLU A 173 -6.75 -5.69 3.85
CA GLU A 173 -6.78 -5.33 5.27
C GLU A 173 -8.20 -5.28 5.86
N ASN A 174 -9.18 -4.93 5.05
CA ASN A 174 -10.59 -4.84 5.43
C ASN A 174 -11.36 -6.16 5.24
N ASP A 175 -10.76 -7.18 4.60
CA ASP A 175 -11.43 -8.43 4.18
C ASP A 175 -10.78 -9.69 4.80
N VAL A 176 -9.87 -9.54 5.77
CA VAL A 176 -9.21 -10.68 6.45
C VAL A 176 -10.08 -11.19 7.58
N TYR A 177 -10.44 -12.48 7.50
CA TYR A 177 -11.20 -13.19 8.53
C TYR A 177 -10.37 -14.32 9.13
N MET A 178 -9.92 -14.13 10.37
CA MET A 178 -9.10 -15.11 11.07
C MET A 178 -9.96 -16.24 11.66
N GLU A 179 -9.68 -17.46 11.24
CA GLU A 179 -10.36 -18.68 11.73
C GLU A 179 -9.36 -19.81 11.96
N ASN A 180 -9.80 -20.85 12.68
CA ASN A 180 -8.97 -22.03 12.91
C ASN A 180 -9.07 -22.99 11.71
N VAL A 181 -8.05 -22.97 10.86
CA VAL A 181 -8.01 -23.71 9.59
C VAL A 181 -7.33 -25.06 9.77
N ASP A 182 -8.02 -26.13 9.40
CA ASP A 182 -7.40 -27.45 9.20
C ASP A 182 -6.54 -27.42 7.92
N LEU A 183 -5.26 -27.18 8.12
CA LEU A 183 -4.31 -27.00 7.03
C LEU A 183 -4.19 -28.24 6.15
N LYS A 184 -4.29 -29.43 6.73
CA LYS A 184 -4.25 -30.68 5.97
C LYS A 184 -5.44 -30.80 5.02
N ARG A 185 -6.64 -30.51 5.51
CA ARG A 185 -7.87 -30.52 4.70
C ARG A 185 -7.78 -29.48 3.57
N LEU A 186 -7.26 -28.28 3.87
CA LEU A 186 -7.09 -27.21 2.88
C LEU A 186 -6.13 -27.63 1.77
N ILE A 187 -4.98 -28.23 2.11
CA ILE A 187 -4.01 -28.73 1.13
C ILE A 187 -4.66 -29.77 0.19
N TYR A 188 -5.41 -30.74 0.75
CA TYR A 188 -6.11 -31.72 -0.08
C TYR A 188 -7.16 -31.10 -1.00
N GLN A 189 -7.88 -30.08 -0.55
CA GLN A 189 -8.84 -29.35 -1.39
C GLN A 189 -8.14 -28.66 -2.56
N GLU A 190 -7.01 -28.00 -2.32
CA GLU A 190 -6.24 -27.33 -3.37
C GLU A 190 -5.61 -28.31 -4.35
N ILE A 191 -5.09 -29.45 -3.88
CA ILE A 191 -4.57 -30.51 -4.77
C ILE A 191 -5.69 -31.07 -5.65
N LYS A 192 -6.88 -31.33 -5.08
CA LYS A 192 -8.05 -31.80 -5.84
C LYS A 192 -8.47 -30.80 -6.91
N ALA A 193 -8.39 -29.49 -6.62
CA ALA A 193 -8.74 -28.45 -7.57
C ALA A 193 -7.80 -28.40 -8.82
N ILE A 194 -6.53 -28.82 -8.66
CA ILE A 194 -5.54 -28.85 -9.74
C ILE A 194 -5.29 -30.27 -10.30
N GLN A 195 -6.04 -31.26 -9.86
CA GLN A 195 -5.88 -32.67 -10.22
C GLN A 195 -5.78 -32.92 -11.74
N PRO A 196 -6.57 -32.27 -12.63
CA PRO A 196 -6.42 -32.46 -14.07
C PRO A 196 -5.01 -32.15 -14.61
N TRP A 197 -4.35 -31.11 -14.07
CA TRP A 197 -2.97 -30.79 -14.45
C TRP A 197 -1.98 -31.83 -13.96
N CYS A 198 -2.21 -32.36 -12.75
CA CYS A 198 -1.36 -33.39 -12.16
C CYS A 198 -1.43 -34.70 -12.96
N ILE A 199 -2.63 -35.14 -13.34
CA ILE A 199 -2.84 -36.34 -14.16
C ILE A 199 -2.15 -36.20 -15.52
N GLN A 200 -2.33 -35.06 -16.19
CA GLN A 200 -1.73 -34.83 -17.50
C GLN A 200 -0.19 -34.88 -17.48
N LYS A 201 0.40 -34.41 -16.36
CA LYS A 201 1.87 -34.40 -16.19
C LYS A 201 2.43 -35.62 -15.50
N GLY A 202 1.59 -36.57 -15.03
CA GLY A 202 2.01 -37.75 -14.27
C GLY A 202 2.66 -37.38 -12.93
N ILE A 203 2.15 -36.35 -12.23
CA ILE A 203 2.68 -35.84 -10.98
C ILE A 203 1.79 -36.25 -9.82
N GLY A 204 2.36 -36.87 -8.79
CA GLY A 204 1.74 -37.16 -7.52
C GLY A 204 2.12 -36.18 -6.43
N PHE A 205 1.50 -36.31 -5.24
CA PHE A 205 1.82 -35.54 -4.04
C PHE A 205 2.14 -36.46 -2.88
N ASP A 206 3.27 -36.21 -2.23
CA ASP A 206 3.64 -36.82 -0.94
C ASP A 206 3.42 -35.81 0.19
N ILE A 207 2.45 -36.10 1.07
CA ILE A 207 2.07 -35.17 2.15
C ILE A 207 2.45 -35.79 3.48
N SER A 208 3.37 -35.13 4.20
CA SER A 208 3.76 -35.57 5.53
C SER A 208 2.62 -35.46 6.55
N SER A 209 2.62 -36.35 7.55
CA SER A 209 1.55 -36.47 8.56
C SER A 209 1.52 -35.39 9.64
N GLY A 210 2.46 -34.45 9.66
CA GLY A 210 2.66 -33.49 10.75
C GLY A 210 2.06 -32.07 10.51
N VAL A 211 0.92 -31.95 9.84
CA VAL A 211 0.32 -30.65 9.50
C VAL A 211 -0.79 -30.30 10.50
N PRO A 212 -0.60 -29.29 11.38
CA PRO A 212 -1.58 -28.90 12.40
C PRO A 212 -2.68 -28.00 11.84
N ALA A 213 -3.70 -27.74 12.67
CA ALA A 213 -4.61 -26.62 12.46
C ALA A 213 -3.93 -25.30 12.87
N ILE A 214 -4.17 -24.24 12.11
CA ILE A 214 -3.54 -22.92 12.28
C ILE A 214 -4.61 -21.84 12.23
N VAL A 215 -4.45 -20.78 13.03
CA VAL A 215 -5.31 -19.58 12.96
C VAL A 215 -4.83 -18.70 11.83
N THR A 216 -5.66 -18.53 10.80
CA THR A 216 -5.36 -17.72 9.61
C THR A 216 -6.66 -17.51 8.81
N ASP A 217 -6.58 -16.74 7.73
CA ASP A 217 -7.69 -16.65 6.76
C ASP A 217 -7.60 -17.81 5.76
N ALA A 218 -8.62 -18.68 5.75
CA ALA A 218 -8.66 -19.87 4.89
C ALA A 218 -8.66 -19.51 3.40
N LYS A 219 -9.37 -18.45 3.01
CA LYS A 219 -9.53 -18.04 1.62
C LYS A 219 -8.22 -17.51 1.03
N TRP A 220 -7.52 -16.65 1.77
CA TRP A 220 -6.24 -16.11 1.33
C TRP A 220 -5.12 -17.14 1.39
N LEU A 221 -5.12 -18.01 2.43
CA LEU A 221 -4.16 -19.12 2.49
C LEU A 221 -4.38 -20.13 1.36
N SER A 222 -5.64 -20.45 1.02
CA SER A 222 -6.01 -21.26 -0.15
C SER A 222 -5.42 -20.69 -1.43
N PHE A 223 -5.58 -19.37 -1.65
CA PHE A 223 -4.99 -18.70 -2.78
C PHE A 223 -3.45 -18.83 -2.83
N ILE A 224 -2.75 -18.57 -1.70
CA ILE A 224 -1.29 -18.70 -1.61
C ILE A 224 -0.87 -20.14 -1.96
N LEU A 225 -1.49 -21.13 -1.33
CA LEU A 225 -1.19 -22.56 -1.57
C LEU A 225 -1.41 -22.91 -3.03
N ARG A 226 -2.52 -22.50 -3.64
CA ARG A 226 -2.80 -22.75 -5.06
C ARG A 226 -1.72 -22.18 -5.97
N GLN A 227 -1.23 -20.95 -5.71
CA GLN A 227 -0.14 -20.38 -6.49
C GLN A 227 1.15 -21.20 -6.39
N LEU A 228 1.50 -21.67 -5.18
CA LEU A 228 2.70 -22.49 -4.97
C LEU A 228 2.56 -23.88 -5.63
N LEU A 229 1.40 -24.54 -5.47
CA LEU A 229 1.13 -25.85 -6.04
C LEU A 229 1.09 -25.82 -7.56
N VAL A 230 0.43 -24.80 -8.16
CA VAL A 230 0.39 -24.61 -9.60
C VAL A 230 1.80 -24.40 -10.17
N ASN A 231 2.62 -23.58 -9.50
CA ASN A 231 4.02 -23.39 -9.91
C ASN A 231 4.80 -24.70 -9.80
N ALA A 232 4.67 -25.44 -8.70
CA ALA A 232 5.34 -26.72 -8.53
C ALA A 232 4.95 -27.72 -9.65
N VAL A 233 3.66 -27.84 -9.98
CA VAL A 233 3.18 -28.69 -11.08
C VAL A 233 3.67 -28.15 -12.43
N GLN A 234 3.68 -26.85 -12.65
CA GLN A 234 4.08 -26.26 -13.94
C GLN A 234 5.53 -26.53 -14.26
N TYR A 235 6.43 -26.44 -13.30
CA TYR A 235 7.87 -26.54 -13.48
C TYR A 235 8.47 -27.93 -13.19
N SER A 236 7.69 -28.87 -12.62
CA SER A 236 8.07 -30.27 -12.44
C SER A 236 7.95 -31.07 -13.74
N CYS A 237 8.80 -32.11 -13.85
CA CYS A 237 8.83 -33.06 -14.98
C CYS A 237 8.64 -34.48 -14.47
N GLY A 238 7.37 -34.94 -14.31
CA GLY A 238 7.05 -36.35 -14.00
C GLY A 238 7.56 -36.86 -12.66
N THR A 239 7.77 -35.97 -11.68
CA THR A 239 8.23 -36.32 -10.33
C THR A 239 7.26 -35.78 -9.31
N ASP A 240 7.04 -36.54 -8.22
CA ASP A 240 6.12 -36.16 -7.16
C ASP A 240 6.59 -34.90 -6.41
N ILE A 241 5.60 -34.09 -6.00
CA ILE A 241 5.76 -32.89 -5.23
C ILE A 241 5.61 -33.25 -3.74
N SER A 242 6.57 -32.86 -2.93
CA SER A 242 6.58 -33.14 -1.48
C SER A 242 6.03 -31.92 -0.71
N ILE A 243 5.06 -32.18 0.17
CA ILE A 243 4.52 -31.17 1.09
C ILE A 243 4.79 -31.61 2.51
N SER A 244 5.58 -30.83 3.25
CA SER A 244 6.01 -31.17 4.60
C SER A 244 5.79 -30.03 5.58
N GLY A 245 5.34 -30.35 6.79
CA GLY A 245 5.19 -29.43 7.89
C GLY A 245 6.16 -29.72 9.02
N LYS A 246 6.81 -28.70 9.59
CA LYS A 246 7.68 -28.84 10.75
C LYS A 246 7.60 -27.61 11.66
N MET A 247 7.80 -27.84 12.96
CA MET A 247 8.08 -26.76 13.91
C MET A 247 9.56 -26.43 13.92
N ALA A 248 9.93 -25.17 13.73
CA ALA A 248 11.29 -24.67 13.84
C ALA A 248 11.26 -23.26 14.45
N ASP A 249 12.12 -22.98 15.40
CA ASP A 249 12.25 -21.68 16.08
C ASP A 249 10.91 -21.14 16.64
N GLY A 250 10.08 -22.04 17.21
CA GLY A 250 8.76 -21.70 17.75
C GLY A 250 7.68 -21.42 16.72
N ARG A 251 8.00 -21.51 15.42
CA ARG A 251 7.08 -21.24 14.30
C ARG A 251 6.80 -22.48 13.49
N PHE A 252 5.61 -22.54 12.90
CA PHE A 252 5.26 -23.60 11.97
C PHE A 252 5.72 -23.25 10.56
N HIS A 253 6.44 -24.19 9.93
CA HIS A 253 6.95 -24.07 8.57
C HIS A 253 6.24 -25.10 7.70
N LEU A 254 5.58 -24.64 6.63
CA LEU A 254 4.99 -25.50 5.61
C LEU A 254 5.81 -25.35 4.33
N SER A 255 6.42 -26.42 3.89
CA SER A 255 7.26 -26.44 2.69
C SER A 255 6.59 -27.24 1.57
N VAL A 256 6.60 -26.65 0.35
CA VAL A 256 6.22 -27.27 -0.92
C VAL A 256 7.49 -27.41 -1.73
N ALA A 257 7.92 -28.63 -1.98
CA ALA A 257 9.16 -28.93 -2.69
C ALA A 257 8.86 -29.69 -4.00
N ASP A 258 9.36 -29.13 -5.11
CA ASP A 258 9.37 -29.76 -6.42
C ASP A 258 10.78 -30.24 -6.79
N ARG A 259 10.83 -31.18 -7.76
CA ARG A 259 12.08 -31.65 -8.38
C ARG A 259 12.10 -31.26 -9.86
N GLY A 260 11.77 -30.00 -10.13
CA GLY A 260 11.71 -29.46 -11.47
C GLY A 260 13.03 -28.86 -11.94
N CYS A 261 12.94 -27.93 -12.88
CA CYS A 261 14.10 -27.26 -13.47
C CYS A 261 14.88 -26.38 -12.50
N GLY A 262 14.30 -26.04 -11.33
CA GLY A 262 14.89 -25.09 -10.40
C GLY A 262 14.89 -23.64 -10.95
N ILE A 263 15.54 -22.74 -10.20
CA ILE A 263 15.57 -21.29 -10.50
C ILE A 263 17.04 -20.85 -10.53
N ASP A 264 17.42 -20.11 -11.59
CA ASP A 264 18.76 -19.52 -11.69
C ASP A 264 19.00 -18.58 -10.48
N PRO A 265 20.17 -18.63 -9.82
CA PRO A 265 20.51 -17.73 -8.73
C PRO A 265 20.37 -16.25 -9.07
N LYS A 266 20.51 -15.86 -10.33
CA LYS A 266 20.31 -14.48 -10.80
C LYS A 266 18.85 -14.06 -10.76
N ASP A 267 17.93 -15.02 -10.96
CA ASP A 267 16.49 -14.78 -10.98
C ASP A 267 15.86 -14.83 -9.57
N LEU A 268 16.48 -15.58 -8.62
CA LEU A 268 15.97 -15.77 -7.26
C LEU A 268 15.56 -14.49 -6.54
N PRO A 269 16.32 -13.37 -6.58
CA PRO A 269 15.91 -12.12 -5.93
C PRO A 269 14.66 -11.50 -6.56
N ARG A 270 14.37 -11.82 -7.83
CA ARG A 270 13.36 -11.16 -8.65
C ARG A 270 12.09 -11.97 -8.86
N ILE A 271 12.03 -13.24 -8.50
CA ILE A 271 10.86 -14.11 -8.73
C ILE A 271 9.57 -13.60 -8.08
N PHE A 272 9.70 -12.70 -7.09
CA PHE A 272 8.57 -12.06 -6.42
C PHE A 272 8.27 -10.65 -6.95
N GLU A 273 8.98 -10.17 -7.98
CA GLU A 273 8.66 -8.89 -8.64
C GLU A 273 7.42 -9.04 -9.53
N LYS A 274 6.62 -7.97 -9.62
CA LYS A 274 5.41 -7.96 -10.43
C LYS A 274 5.77 -8.13 -11.92
N GLY A 275 5.19 -9.15 -12.55
CA GLY A 275 5.37 -9.41 -13.98
C GLY A 275 6.71 -10.07 -14.33
N PHE A 276 7.51 -10.49 -13.35
CA PHE A 276 8.76 -11.16 -13.63
C PHE A 276 8.52 -12.59 -14.15
N THR A 277 9.13 -12.91 -15.28
CA THR A 277 9.21 -14.25 -15.84
C THR A 277 10.67 -14.53 -16.16
N SER A 278 11.14 -15.76 -15.89
CA SER A 278 12.53 -16.15 -16.20
C SER A 278 12.86 -15.92 -17.69
N SER A 279 14.10 -15.55 -17.96
CA SER A 279 14.61 -15.26 -19.30
C SER A 279 14.63 -16.48 -20.23
N ASP A 280 14.51 -17.70 -19.71
CA ASP A 280 14.43 -18.92 -20.51
C ASP A 280 13.02 -19.09 -21.10
N ARG A 281 12.83 -18.51 -22.31
CA ARG A 281 11.55 -18.45 -23.03
C ARG A 281 11.00 -19.82 -23.44
N SER A 282 11.77 -20.88 -23.41
CA SER A 282 11.38 -22.22 -23.86
C SER A 282 10.35 -22.90 -22.94
N GLN A 283 10.31 -22.54 -21.66
CA GLN A 283 9.44 -23.13 -20.64
C GLN A 283 8.23 -22.26 -20.24
N ASN A 284 8.18 -21.00 -20.66
CA ASN A 284 7.26 -19.98 -20.13
C ASN A 284 6.03 -19.69 -21.04
N ARG A 285 5.50 -20.66 -21.80
CA ARG A 285 4.25 -20.46 -22.56
C ARG A 285 3.07 -20.22 -21.61
N GLY A 286 2.75 -18.92 -21.37
CA GLY A 286 1.59 -18.49 -20.60
C GLY A 286 1.87 -18.03 -19.14
N ALA A 287 3.12 -17.96 -18.69
CA ALA A 287 3.46 -17.38 -17.40
C ALA A 287 3.30 -15.85 -17.42
N THR A 288 2.45 -15.30 -16.55
CA THR A 288 2.21 -13.85 -16.44
C THR A 288 3.15 -13.15 -15.46
N GLY A 289 3.97 -13.91 -14.70
CA GLY A 289 4.84 -13.36 -13.64
C GLY A 289 4.10 -12.74 -12.46
N LEU A 290 2.77 -12.96 -12.33
CA LEU A 290 1.97 -12.38 -11.25
C LEU A 290 1.74 -13.33 -10.07
N GLY A 291 1.80 -14.66 -10.27
CA GLY A 291 1.41 -15.65 -9.27
C GLY A 291 2.20 -15.56 -7.97
N LEU A 292 3.53 -15.64 -8.05
CA LEU A 292 4.41 -15.55 -6.87
C LEU A 292 4.40 -14.16 -6.24
N TYR A 293 4.31 -13.10 -7.06
CA TYR A 293 4.15 -11.73 -6.55
C TYR A 293 2.90 -11.60 -5.67
N LEU A 294 1.74 -12.06 -6.17
CA LEU A 294 0.48 -12.00 -5.42
C LEU A 294 0.51 -12.91 -4.19
N ALA A 295 1.08 -14.13 -4.31
CA ALA A 295 1.24 -15.03 -3.17
C ALA A 295 2.09 -14.40 -2.06
N LYS A 296 3.19 -13.72 -2.40
CA LYS A 296 4.02 -13.00 -1.44
C LYS A 296 3.28 -11.85 -0.79
N ARG A 297 2.58 -11.02 -1.56
CA ARG A 297 1.77 -9.90 -1.04
C ARG A 297 0.67 -10.36 -0.10
N ALA A 298 -0.04 -11.45 -0.45
CA ALA A 298 -1.05 -12.04 0.42
C ALA A 298 -0.43 -12.61 1.70
N ALA A 299 0.71 -13.30 1.61
CA ALA A 299 1.44 -13.84 2.76
C ALA A 299 1.88 -12.71 3.72
N GLU A 300 2.45 -11.62 3.20
CA GLU A 300 2.85 -10.44 3.98
C GLU A 300 1.67 -9.85 4.78
N LYS A 301 0.49 -9.73 4.17
CA LYS A 301 -0.73 -9.24 4.84
C LYS A 301 -1.25 -10.18 5.94
N LEU A 302 -0.97 -11.49 5.84
CA LEU A 302 -1.27 -12.49 6.87
C LEU A 302 -0.12 -12.64 7.89
N ASN A 303 0.93 -11.82 7.84
CA ASN A 303 2.17 -11.97 8.61
C ASN A 303 2.85 -13.33 8.42
N ILE A 304 2.68 -13.95 7.25
CA ILE A 304 3.34 -15.18 6.84
C ILE A 304 4.57 -14.80 6.02
N VAL A 305 5.72 -15.36 6.36
CA VAL A 305 6.94 -15.17 5.56
C VAL A 305 7.01 -16.24 4.48
N LEU A 306 7.10 -15.84 3.22
CA LEU A 306 7.32 -16.74 2.08
C LEU A 306 8.81 -16.75 1.72
N ALA A 307 9.47 -17.87 1.99
CA ALA A 307 10.87 -18.11 1.66
C ALA A 307 11.00 -19.09 0.49
N VAL A 308 12.13 -19.03 -0.23
CA VAL A 308 12.46 -19.93 -1.33
C VAL A 308 13.89 -20.40 -1.26
N GLN A 309 14.10 -21.67 -1.56
CA GLN A 309 15.40 -22.29 -1.81
C GLN A 309 15.30 -23.05 -3.12
N SER A 310 16.26 -22.85 -4.02
CA SER A 310 16.24 -23.51 -5.32
C SER A 310 17.65 -23.74 -5.84
N VAL A 311 17.82 -24.84 -6.54
CA VAL A 311 19.05 -25.19 -7.22
C VAL A 311 18.69 -25.55 -8.67
N PRO A 312 19.33 -24.92 -9.66
CA PRO A 312 19.12 -25.25 -11.06
C PRO A 312 19.28 -26.75 -11.35
N GLY A 313 18.29 -27.35 -12.00
CA GLY A 313 18.25 -28.77 -12.32
C GLY A 313 17.91 -29.72 -11.15
N ALA A 314 17.76 -29.21 -9.93
CA ALA A 314 17.42 -30.02 -8.76
C ALA A 314 16.02 -29.73 -8.19
N GLY A 315 15.41 -28.58 -8.58
CA GLY A 315 14.10 -28.18 -8.16
C GLY A 315 14.08 -26.98 -7.21
N SER A 316 12.90 -26.68 -6.67
CA SER A 316 12.66 -25.54 -5.76
C SER A 316 11.86 -25.97 -4.54
N THR A 317 12.12 -25.30 -3.43
CA THR A 317 11.36 -25.46 -2.19
C THR A 317 10.85 -24.09 -1.75
N PHE A 318 9.54 -23.94 -1.73
CA PHE A 318 8.87 -22.75 -1.18
C PHE A 318 8.39 -23.05 0.22
N THR A 319 8.70 -22.19 1.18
CA THR A 319 8.37 -22.38 2.60
C THR A 319 7.53 -21.21 3.10
N LEU A 320 6.35 -21.52 3.62
CA LEU A 320 5.49 -20.59 4.36
C LEU A 320 5.85 -20.72 5.85
N ILE A 321 6.30 -19.62 6.45
CA ILE A 321 6.64 -19.54 7.87
C ILE A 321 5.53 -18.73 8.55
N PHE A 322 4.75 -19.42 9.39
CA PHE A 322 3.62 -18.83 10.07
C PHE A 322 4.06 -18.05 11.32
N PRO A 323 3.35 -16.96 11.70
CA PRO A 323 3.66 -16.23 12.92
C PRO A 323 3.47 -17.10 14.18
N GLU A 324 4.14 -16.75 15.27
CA GLU A 324 3.91 -17.37 16.55
C GLU A 324 2.46 -17.10 17.02
N ARG A 325 1.89 -18.04 17.81
CA ARG A 325 0.51 -17.96 18.27
C ARG A 325 0.13 -16.65 18.96
N ASN A 326 1.11 -15.97 19.59
CA ASN A 326 0.93 -14.70 20.30
C ASN A 326 0.99 -13.46 19.37
N GLY A 327 1.51 -13.59 18.13
CA GLY A 327 1.57 -12.49 17.15
C GLY A 327 0.24 -12.16 16.47
N LEU A 328 -0.75 -13.05 16.62
CA LEU A 328 -2.07 -12.91 15.98
C LEU A 328 -3.01 -11.93 16.71
N GLN A 329 -2.75 -11.60 17.98
CA GLN A 329 -3.54 -10.62 18.74
C GLN A 329 -3.34 -9.17 18.26
N GLN A 330 -2.30 -8.88 17.49
CA GLN A 330 -2.06 -7.54 16.94
C GLN A 330 -2.89 -7.24 15.68
N ILE A 331 -3.45 -8.25 15.02
CA ILE A 331 -4.24 -8.07 13.79
C ILE A 331 -5.74 -7.85 14.09
N THR A 332 -6.22 -8.35 15.24
CA THR A 332 -7.64 -8.22 15.66
C THR A 332 -7.91 -7.01 16.55
N GLY A 333 -6.94 -6.14 16.78
CA GLY A 333 -6.97 -4.99 17.70
C GLY A 333 -6.88 -3.62 17.01
N MET A 334 -7.32 -3.48 15.76
CA MET A 334 -7.53 -2.18 15.11
C MET A 334 -9.00 -2.01 14.76
#